data_dc11a969be474475a61f37af43b77268
#
_entry.id   dc11a969be474475a61f37af43b77268
#
_cell.length_a   1.000
_cell.length_b   1.000
_cell.length_c   1.000
_cell.angle_alpha   90.00
_cell.angle_beta   90.00
_cell.angle_gamma   90.00
#
_symmetry.space_group_name_H-M   'P 1'
#
loop_
_entity.id
_entity.type
_entity.pdbx_description
1 polymer ?
#
loop_
_entity_poly.entity_id
_entity_poly.type
_entity_poly.pdbx_seq_one_letter_code
_entity_poly.pdbx_strand_id
1 'polypeptide(L)'
;MLDDLYKEIILDHYKSPRNRGEAPGYDIKARGLNPLCGDDIEITLTVEDGIIKEARFAGHGCSISQASASMLTEELEGRSVADAVGLADRVREMLKGGDEADADELGDVEALRGVQKFPVRIKCATLAWNALKLGIQEHETGSAGSMDRTESGAAIFTDE
;
A
#
# COMPACT_ATOMS: atom_id res chain seq x y z
N MET A 1 -13.14 19.84 9.92
CA MET A 1 -11.98 19.88 10.78
C MET A 1 -11.07 18.68 10.48
N LEU A 2 -11.56 17.47 10.81
CA LEU A 2 -10.75 16.30 10.52
C LEU A 2 -10.48 16.17 9.04
N ASP A 3 -11.45 16.52 8.21
CA ASP A 3 -11.25 16.41 6.76
C ASP A 3 -10.09 17.27 6.29
N ASP A 4 -9.96 18.46 6.85
CA ASP A 4 -8.86 19.33 6.46
C ASP A 4 -7.52 18.76 6.89
N LEU A 5 -7.47 18.20 8.10
CA LEU A 5 -6.24 17.60 8.59
C LEU A 5 -5.86 16.39 7.74
N TYR A 6 -6.85 15.55 7.43
CA TYR A 6 -6.58 14.37 6.60
C TYR A 6 -6.06 14.79 5.24
N LYS A 7 -6.66 15.83 4.65
CA LYS A 7 -6.20 16.31 3.36
C LYS A 7 -4.76 16.78 3.42
N GLU A 8 -4.39 17.48 4.49
CA GLU A 8 -3.03 17.97 4.62
C GLU A 8 -2.03 16.82 4.75
N ILE A 9 -2.39 15.79 5.48
CA ILE A 9 -1.51 14.63 5.64
C ILE A 9 -1.32 13.94 4.30
N ILE A 10 -2.39 13.76 3.55
CA ILE A 10 -2.31 13.14 2.23
C ILE A 10 -1.42 13.97 1.31
N LEU A 11 -1.62 15.28 1.30
CA LEU A 11 -0.83 16.14 0.44
C LEU A 11 0.64 16.13 0.82
N ASP A 12 0.92 16.06 2.12
CA ASP A 12 2.30 16.01 2.57
C ASP A 12 2.99 14.77 2.05
N HIS A 13 2.33 13.62 2.13
CA HIS A 13 2.91 12.39 1.61
C HIS A 13 3.06 12.44 0.09
N TYR A 14 2.13 13.09 -0.59
CA TYR A 14 2.22 13.21 -2.03
C TYR A 14 3.38 14.11 -2.45
N LYS A 15 3.54 15.24 -1.78
CA LYS A 15 4.58 16.19 -2.14
C LYS A 15 5.96 15.75 -1.69
N SER A 16 6.02 15.03 -0.58
CA SER A 16 7.28 14.57 -0.02
C SER A 16 7.18 13.08 0.28
N PRO A 17 7.14 12.25 -0.75
CA PRO A 17 6.97 10.81 -0.52
C PRO A 17 8.13 10.23 0.28
N ARG A 18 7.79 9.32 1.18
CA ARG A 18 8.78 8.61 1.96
C ARG A 18 9.15 7.32 1.25
N ASN A 19 10.42 6.96 1.36
CA ASN A 19 10.89 5.65 0.90
C ASN A 19 10.60 5.38 -0.57
N ARG A 20 10.78 6.39 -1.38
CA ARG A 20 10.59 6.22 -2.81
C ARG A 20 11.80 5.55 -3.41
N GLY A 21 11.56 4.61 -4.33
CA GLY A 21 12.63 3.91 -5.01
C GLY A 21 12.41 2.42 -4.98
N GLU A 22 13.51 1.67 -5.05
CA GLU A 22 13.46 0.22 -5.02
C GLU A 22 14.37 -0.25 -3.88
N ALA A 23 13.86 -1.19 -3.07
CA ALA A 23 14.64 -1.73 -1.97
C ALA A 23 15.76 -2.59 -2.53
N PRO A 24 17.02 -2.30 -2.17
CA PRO A 24 18.15 -3.10 -2.68
C PRO A 24 18.04 -4.55 -2.22
N GLY A 25 18.22 -5.47 -3.17
CA GLY A 25 18.17 -6.88 -2.83
C GLY A 25 16.83 -7.33 -2.29
N TYR A 26 15.76 -6.76 -2.79
CA TYR A 26 14.43 -7.03 -2.25
C TYR A 26 14.08 -8.52 -2.34
N ASP A 27 13.23 -8.93 -1.41
CA ASP A 27 12.74 -10.30 -1.37
C ASP A 27 11.33 -10.41 -1.93
N ILE A 28 10.57 -9.32 -1.84
CA ILE A 28 9.19 -9.31 -2.28
C ILE A 28 9.01 -8.10 -3.19
N LYS A 29 8.35 -8.33 -4.30
CA LYS A 29 8.00 -7.26 -5.23
C LYS A 29 6.56 -7.45 -5.64
N ALA A 30 5.81 -6.38 -5.58
CA ALA A 30 4.40 -6.41 -5.94
C ALA A 30 4.06 -5.19 -6.76
N ARG A 31 3.04 -5.30 -7.59
CA ARG A 31 2.65 -4.20 -8.45
C ARG A 31 1.14 -4.10 -8.49
N GLY A 32 0.65 -2.89 -8.39
CA GLY A 32 -0.78 -2.62 -8.47
C GLY A 32 -1.07 -1.68 -9.62
N LEU A 33 -2.12 -1.98 -10.35
CA LEU A 33 -2.54 -1.19 -11.49
C LEU A 33 -3.98 -0.76 -11.34
N ASN A 34 -4.25 0.50 -11.60
CA ASN A 34 -5.60 1.02 -11.65
C ASN A 34 -5.76 1.77 -12.97
N PRO A 35 -6.22 1.07 -14.01
CA PRO A 35 -6.28 1.69 -15.34
C PRO A 35 -7.20 2.90 -15.41
N LEU A 36 -8.22 2.94 -14.57
CA LEU A 36 -9.16 4.05 -14.61
C LEU A 36 -8.50 5.37 -14.24
N CYS A 37 -7.56 5.33 -13.31
CA CYS A 37 -6.89 6.55 -12.86
C CYS A 37 -5.45 6.63 -13.34
N GLY A 38 -4.98 5.63 -14.05
CA GLY A 38 -3.60 5.62 -14.50
C GLY A 38 -2.60 5.36 -13.39
N ASP A 39 -3.03 4.71 -12.32
CA ASP A 39 -2.14 4.39 -11.21
C ASP A 39 -1.34 3.13 -11.52
N ASP A 40 -0.06 3.19 -11.22
CA ASP A 40 0.85 2.05 -11.43
C ASP A 40 1.87 2.12 -10.30
N ILE A 41 1.64 1.34 -9.26
CA ILE A 41 2.45 1.40 -8.03
C ILE A 41 3.18 0.08 -7.84
N GLU A 42 4.46 0.17 -7.57
CA GLU A 42 5.30 -0.99 -7.34
C GLU A 42 5.83 -0.93 -5.90
N ILE A 43 5.74 -2.03 -5.19
CA ILE A 43 6.20 -2.12 -3.81
C ILE A 43 7.33 -3.13 -3.77
N THR A 44 8.43 -2.79 -3.12
CA THR A 44 9.52 -3.73 -2.89
C THR A 44 9.83 -3.78 -1.40
N LEU A 45 10.05 -4.99 -0.91
CA LEU A 45 10.32 -5.22 0.50
C LEU A 45 11.57 -6.08 0.66
N THR A 46 12.37 -5.71 1.65
CA THR A 46 13.47 -6.55 2.10
C THR A 46 13.04 -7.16 3.43
N VAL A 47 13.14 -8.49 3.52
CA VAL A 47 12.66 -9.22 4.68
C VAL A 47 13.78 -10.04 5.29
N GLU A 48 13.89 -10.01 6.60
CA GLU A 48 14.90 -10.79 7.32
C GLU A 48 14.24 -11.36 8.56
N ASP A 49 14.28 -12.68 8.69
CA ASP A 49 13.69 -13.36 9.84
C ASP A 49 12.22 -13.01 10.02
N GLY A 50 11.51 -12.89 8.92
CA GLY A 50 10.09 -12.59 8.96
C GLY A 50 9.76 -11.13 9.25
N ILE A 51 10.77 -10.28 9.37
CA ILE A 51 10.58 -8.86 9.68
C ILE A 51 10.94 -8.05 8.44
N ILE A 52 10.08 -7.09 8.13
CA ILE A 52 10.33 -6.19 7.00
C ILE A 52 11.38 -5.17 7.41
N LYS A 53 12.53 -5.24 6.78
CA LYS A 53 13.63 -4.34 7.10
C LYS A 53 13.55 -3.05 6.32
N GLU A 54 13.09 -3.15 5.09
CA GLU A 54 13.00 -1.96 4.24
C GLU A 54 11.80 -2.12 3.33
N ALA A 55 11.07 -1.04 3.15
CA ALA A 55 9.92 -1.00 2.25
C ALA A 55 10.06 0.25 1.39
N ARG A 56 9.89 0.09 0.09
CA ARG A 56 9.97 1.20 -0.83
C ARG A 56 8.90 1.08 -1.89
N PHE A 57 8.60 2.20 -2.52
CA PHE A 57 7.63 2.17 -3.60
C PHE A 57 8.12 3.03 -4.76
N ALA A 58 7.64 2.70 -5.94
CA ALA A 58 7.94 3.45 -7.15
C ALA A 58 6.70 3.43 -8.03
N GLY A 59 6.77 4.21 -9.10
CA GLY A 59 5.67 4.26 -10.03
C GLY A 59 5.05 5.63 -10.08
N HIS A 60 3.83 5.68 -10.59
CA HIS A 60 3.13 6.95 -10.74
C HIS A 60 1.64 6.74 -10.57
N GLY A 61 0.93 7.86 -10.44
CA GLY A 61 -0.50 7.78 -10.26
C GLY A 61 -1.02 9.07 -9.67
N CYS A 62 -2.25 9.05 -9.21
CA CYS A 62 -2.86 10.23 -8.62
C CYS A 62 -2.28 10.50 -7.23
N SER A 63 -2.65 11.63 -6.67
CA SER A 63 -2.12 12.00 -5.36
C SER A 63 -2.51 11.01 -4.27
N ILE A 64 -3.70 10.41 -4.39
CA ILE A 64 -4.17 9.46 -3.39
C ILE A 64 -3.36 8.17 -3.43
N SER A 65 -3.14 7.62 -4.63
CA SER A 65 -2.38 6.37 -4.72
C SER A 65 -0.93 6.58 -4.28
N GLN A 66 -0.34 7.71 -4.63
CA GLN A 66 1.03 8.00 -4.24
C GLN A 66 1.15 8.19 -2.74
N ALA A 67 0.23 8.95 -2.16
CA ALA A 67 0.24 9.18 -0.72
C ALA A 67 0.03 7.87 0.04
N SER A 68 -0.89 7.06 -0.42
CA SER A 68 -1.17 5.79 0.22
C SER A 68 0.07 4.89 0.21
N ALA A 69 0.76 4.84 -0.93
CA ALA A 69 1.97 4.02 -1.02
C ALA A 69 3.06 4.55 -0.09
N SER A 70 3.20 5.86 -0.01
CA SER A 70 4.17 6.46 0.90
C SER A 70 3.86 6.08 2.34
N MET A 71 2.60 6.19 2.75
CA MET A 71 2.19 5.83 4.09
C MET A 71 2.47 4.36 4.37
N LEU A 72 2.20 3.52 3.38
CA LEU A 72 2.40 2.08 3.51
C LEU A 72 3.86 1.78 3.82
N THR A 73 4.78 2.38 3.10
CA THR A 73 6.19 2.08 3.33
C THR A 73 6.62 2.49 4.73
N GLU A 74 6.11 3.61 5.22
CA GLU A 74 6.46 4.04 6.56
C GLU A 74 5.96 3.08 7.62
N GLU A 75 4.75 2.57 7.43
CA GLU A 75 4.15 1.70 8.43
C GLU A 75 4.73 0.30 8.42
N LEU A 76 5.29 -0.13 7.30
CA LEU A 76 5.74 -1.51 7.19
C LEU A 76 7.10 -1.77 7.81
N GLU A 77 7.97 -0.79 7.81
CA GLU A 77 9.33 -1.03 8.29
C GLU A 77 9.30 -1.40 9.76
N GLY A 78 9.91 -2.52 10.09
CA GLY A 78 9.95 -3.01 11.45
C GLY A 78 8.83 -3.96 11.80
N ARG A 79 7.85 -4.13 10.93
CA ARG A 79 6.75 -5.06 11.21
C ARG A 79 7.06 -6.43 10.66
N SER A 80 6.44 -7.43 11.26
CA SER A 80 6.52 -8.77 10.68
C SER A 80 5.66 -8.82 9.42
N VAL A 81 5.96 -9.79 8.57
CA VAL A 81 5.20 -9.98 7.36
C VAL A 81 3.73 -10.27 7.69
N ALA A 82 3.49 -11.08 8.72
CA ALA A 82 2.13 -11.39 9.12
C ALA A 82 1.39 -10.14 9.60
N ASP A 83 2.10 -9.29 10.34
CA ASP A 83 1.51 -8.07 10.85
C ASP A 83 1.16 -7.13 9.69
N ALA A 84 1.98 -7.14 8.65
CA ALA A 84 1.73 -6.30 7.49
C ALA A 84 0.44 -6.70 6.78
N VAL A 85 0.17 -8.00 6.67
CA VAL A 85 -1.07 -8.47 6.07
C VAL A 85 -2.26 -8.03 6.90
N GLY A 86 -2.14 -8.14 8.22
CA GLY A 86 -3.22 -7.68 9.09
C GLY A 86 -3.48 -6.20 8.96
N LEU A 87 -2.42 -5.43 8.83
CA LEU A 87 -2.57 -3.99 8.64
C LEU A 87 -3.28 -3.68 7.32
N ALA A 88 -2.91 -4.39 6.26
CA ALA A 88 -3.55 -4.19 4.97
C ALA A 88 -5.05 -4.48 5.07
N ASP A 89 -5.42 -5.54 5.77
CA ASP A 89 -6.83 -5.87 5.95
C ASP A 89 -7.56 -4.77 6.72
N ARG A 90 -6.91 -4.21 7.75
CA ARG A 90 -7.54 -3.15 8.52
C ARG A 90 -7.74 -1.89 7.69
N VAL A 91 -6.77 -1.57 6.85
CA VAL A 91 -6.89 -0.39 5.99
C VAL A 91 -8.04 -0.58 5.00
N ARG A 92 -8.15 -1.77 4.43
CA ARG A 92 -9.22 -2.04 3.49
C ARG A 92 -10.59 -1.94 4.17
N GLU A 93 -10.70 -2.47 5.39
CA GLU A 93 -11.96 -2.36 6.13
C GLU A 93 -12.29 -0.91 6.45
N MET A 94 -11.29 -0.15 6.84
CA MET A 94 -11.50 1.26 7.13
C MET A 94 -12.06 1.99 5.91
N LEU A 95 -11.49 1.69 4.74
CA LEU A 95 -11.90 2.39 3.52
C LEU A 95 -13.26 1.95 3.03
N LYS A 96 -13.72 0.79 3.46
CA LYS A 96 -15.07 0.33 3.12
C LYS A 96 -16.13 0.88 4.06
N GLY A 97 -15.72 1.69 5.01
CA GLY A 97 -16.68 2.27 5.93
C GLY A 97 -16.63 1.70 7.33
N GLY A 98 -15.78 0.71 7.57
CA GLY A 98 -15.61 0.19 8.91
C GLY A 98 -14.93 1.23 9.78
N ASP A 99 -15.29 1.27 11.04
CA ASP A 99 -14.72 2.25 11.93
C ASP A 99 -14.14 1.63 13.20
N GLU A 100 -13.93 0.34 13.19
CA GLU A 100 -13.33 -0.32 14.34
C GLU A 100 -11.83 -0.11 14.42
N ALA A 101 -11.24 0.32 13.33
CA ALA A 101 -9.78 0.49 13.34
C ALA A 101 -9.38 1.53 14.37
N ASP A 102 -8.36 1.21 15.13
CA ASP A 102 -7.82 2.11 16.11
C ASP A 102 -6.95 3.13 15.40
N ALA A 103 -7.30 4.41 15.52
CA ALA A 103 -6.55 5.46 14.84
C ALA A 103 -5.08 5.45 15.26
N ASP A 104 -4.81 5.13 16.51
CA ASP A 104 -3.44 5.13 17.00
C ASP A 104 -2.61 4.06 16.31
N GLU A 105 -3.23 2.96 15.91
CA GLU A 105 -2.50 1.89 15.24
C GLU A 105 -2.19 2.21 13.80
N LEU A 106 -2.98 3.09 13.19
CA LEU A 106 -2.85 3.36 11.77
C LEU A 106 -1.90 4.51 11.45
N GLY A 107 -1.60 5.35 12.43
CA GLY A 107 -0.74 6.48 12.16
C GLY A 107 -1.30 7.36 11.07
N ASP A 108 -0.43 7.81 10.18
CA ASP A 108 -0.86 8.69 9.08
C ASP A 108 -1.86 8.03 8.16
N VAL A 109 -1.89 6.70 8.12
CA VAL A 109 -2.83 5.97 7.27
C VAL A 109 -4.26 6.32 7.61
N GLU A 110 -4.50 6.72 8.86
CA GLU A 110 -5.82 7.13 9.29
C GLU A 110 -6.37 8.25 8.41
N ALA A 111 -5.49 9.06 7.84
CA ALA A 111 -5.93 10.17 6.98
C ALA A 111 -6.66 9.68 5.73
N LEU A 112 -6.42 8.44 5.32
CA LEU A 112 -7.14 7.91 4.16
C LEU A 112 -8.62 7.76 4.42
N ARG A 113 -9.04 7.84 5.68
CA ARG A 113 -10.45 7.81 6.01
C ARG A 113 -11.21 8.92 5.32
N GLY A 114 -10.54 10.02 5.03
CA GLY A 114 -11.17 11.12 4.30
C GLY A 114 -11.54 10.78 2.87
N VAL A 115 -11.04 9.65 2.36
CA VAL A 115 -11.33 9.23 0.99
C VAL A 115 -12.63 8.44 0.90
N GLN A 116 -13.19 8.04 2.04
CA GLN A 116 -14.40 7.20 2.05
C GLN A 116 -15.55 7.83 1.27
N LYS A 117 -15.61 9.14 1.22
CA LYS A 117 -16.68 9.84 0.52
C LYS A 117 -16.57 9.77 -0.99
N PHE A 118 -15.45 9.31 -1.50
CA PHE A 118 -15.18 9.34 -2.92
C PHE A 118 -14.91 7.93 -3.41
N PRO A 119 -15.97 7.20 -3.80
CA PRO A 119 -15.81 5.78 -4.13
C PRO A 119 -14.74 5.49 -5.17
N VAL A 120 -14.60 6.37 -6.16
CA VAL A 120 -13.56 6.16 -7.18
C VAL A 120 -12.18 6.23 -6.55
N ARG A 121 -12.01 7.11 -5.57
CA ARG A 121 -10.70 7.29 -4.94
C ARG A 121 -10.37 6.19 -3.96
N ILE A 122 -11.38 5.48 -3.46
CA ILE A 122 -11.13 4.36 -2.56
C ILE A 122 -10.24 3.33 -3.25
N LYS A 123 -10.48 3.08 -4.52
CA LYS A 123 -9.65 2.13 -5.27
C LYS A 123 -8.21 2.61 -5.38
N CYS A 124 -8.03 3.92 -5.53
CA CYS A 124 -6.67 4.46 -5.55
C CYS A 124 -5.98 4.24 -4.21
N ALA A 125 -6.71 4.45 -3.13
CA ALA A 125 -6.13 4.34 -1.79
C ALA A 125 -5.79 2.90 -1.43
N THR A 126 -6.58 1.93 -1.91
CA THR A 126 -6.34 0.53 -1.56
C THR A 126 -5.36 -0.16 -2.48
N LEU A 127 -5.00 0.47 -3.58
CA LEU A 127 -4.20 -0.19 -4.61
C LEU A 127 -2.89 -0.77 -4.06
N ALA A 128 -2.12 0.06 -3.37
CA ALA A 128 -0.83 -0.39 -2.84
C ALA A 128 -1.01 -1.49 -1.80
N TRP A 129 -2.05 -1.37 -0.98
CA TRP A 129 -2.28 -2.35 0.08
C TRP A 129 -2.71 -3.70 -0.48
N ASN A 130 -3.52 -3.69 -1.54
CA ASN A 130 -3.89 -4.94 -2.21
C ASN A 130 -2.68 -5.58 -2.88
N ALA A 131 -1.85 -4.77 -3.51
CA ALA A 131 -0.63 -5.29 -4.14
C ALA A 131 0.29 -5.89 -3.09
N LEU A 132 0.44 -5.21 -1.96
CA LEU A 132 1.26 -5.72 -0.87
C LEU A 132 0.80 -7.10 -0.43
N LYS A 133 -0.50 -7.24 -0.21
CA LYS A 133 -1.03 -8.49 0.28
C LYS A 133 -0.79 -9.62 -0.72
N LEU A 134 -1.01 -9.33 -2.00
CA LEU A 134 -0.76 -10.34 -3.02
C LEU A 134 0.71 -10.73 -3.07
N GLY A 135 1.59 -9.75 -3.00
CA GLY A 135 3.03 -10.02 -3.05
C GLY A 135 3.48 -10.88 -1.89
N ILE A 136 2.97 -10.61 -0.71
CA ILE A 136 3.33 -11.39 0.46
C ILE A 136 2.79 -12.81 0.31
N GLN A 137 1.57 -12.97 -0.16
CA GLN A 137 0.98 -14.29 -0.33
C GLN A 137 1.77 -15.11 -1.33
N GLU A 138 2.19 -14.51 -2.42
CA GLU A 138 2.98 -15.23 -3.41
C GLU A 138 4.33 -15.63 -2.87
N HIS A 139 4.92 -14.76 -2.08
CA HIS A 139 6.21 -15.06 -1.48
C HIS A 139 6.11 -16.24 -0.50
N GLU A 140 5.06 -16.25 0.31
CA GLU A 140 4.89 -17.27 1.32
C GLU A 140 4.53 -18.62 0.74
N THR A 141 3.81 -18.63 -0.37
CA THR A 141 3.44 -19.90 -0.99
C THR A 141 4.55 -20.47 -1.85
N GLY A 142 5.65 -19.74 -1.99
CA GLY A 142 6.73 -20.21 -2.80
C GLY A 142 6.47 -20.11 -4.29
N SER A 143 5.49 -19.34 -4.69
CA SER A 143 5.19 -19.17 -6.10
C SER A 143 6.10 -18.15 -6.75
N ALA A 144 7.31 -18.01 -6.21
CA ALA A 144 8.27 -17.11 -6.80
C ALA A 144 8.62 -17.52 -8.22
N GLY A 145 8.44 -18.80 -8.53
CA GLY A 145 8.66 -19.25 -9.88
C GLY A 145 7.78 -18.57 -10.88
N SER A 146 6.71 -17.97 -10.43
CA SER A 146 5.82 -17.26 -11.32
C SER A 146 6.14 -15.78 -11.39
N MET A 147 7.28 -15.40 -10.88
CA MET A 147 7.64 -13.99 -10.83
C MET A 147 7.86 -13.39 -12.20
N ASP A 148 8.24 -14.19 -13.13
CA ASP A 148 8.40 -13.66 -14.47
C ASP A 148 7.07 -13.20 -15.04
N ARG A 149 5.98 -13.66 -14.47
CA ARG A 149 4.67 -13.15 -14.84
C ARG A 149 4.21 -12.09 -13.88
N THR A 150 5.11 -11.65 -13.06
CA THR A 150 4.75 -10.71 -12.03
C THR A 150 4.15 -9.45 -12.60
N GLU A 151 4.66 -9.05 -13.73
CA GLU A 151 4.11 -7.87 -14.32
C GLU A 151 2.63 -8.02 -14.53
N SER A 152 2.16 -9.27 -14.67
CA SER A 152 0.72 -9.49 -14.73
C SER A 152 0.25 -10.26 -13.51
N GLY A 153 1.06 -11.23 -13.08
CA GLY A 153 0.65 -12.07 -11.97
C GLY A 153 0.53 -11.31 -10.66
N ALA A 154 1.49 -10.44 -10.41
CA ALA A 154 1.44 -9.66 -9.18
C ALA A 154 0.64 -8.39 -9.33
N ALA A 155 0.08 -8.16 -10.49
CA ALA A 155 -0.71 -6.96 -10.71
C ALA A 155 -2.09 -7.13 -10.11
N ILE A 156 -2.55 -6.10 -9.44
CA ILE A 156 -3.86 -6.06 -8.85
C ILE A 156 -4.68 -5.04 -9.61
N PHE A 157 -5.83 -5.46 -10.07
CA PHE A 157 -6.76 -4.54 -10.69
C PHE A 157 -7.85 -4.23 -9.68
N THR A 158 -8.14 -2.97 -9.52
CA THR A 158 -9.06 -2.54 -8.49
C THR A 158 -10.42 -2.25 -9.07
N ASP A 159 -10.85 -3.09 -9.95
CA ASP A 159 -12.12 -2.87 -10.61
C ASP A 159 -13.28 -3.54 -9.90
N GLU A 160 -13.04 -4.15 -8.76
CA GLU A 160 -14.15 -4.76 -8.05
C GLU A 160 -14.59 -4.01 -6.81
#